data_b046b67fc73f737882ccb49f6d16c8a3
#
_entry.id   b046b67fc73f737882ccb49f6d16c8a3
#
_cell.length_a   1.000
_cell.length_b   1.000
_cell.length_c   1.000
_cell.angle_alpha   90.00
_cell.angle_beta   90.00
_cell.angle_gamma   90.00
#
_symmetry.space_group_name_H-M   'P 1'
#
loop_
_entity.id
_entity.type
_entity.pdbx_description
1 polymer ?
#
loop_
_entity_poly.entity_id
_entity_poly.type
_entity_poly.pdbx_seq_one_letter_code
_entity_poly.pdbx_strand_id
1 'polypeptide(L)'
;MAKRRTNKQQPPEVPYIAEGLRPLAVPIGKVKANPRNVRLHAEADIEGTAASLREFGQRKPIVAHRKTRLVLAGNARLEAAKRLGWEHVAVVWVADDPSGAEAYAIADNRTAELADWDAELLAQLVAEIADERPRLIGALELRDMLTAPASGDDGPEADSAADQAVPPTYEVIVGCDGPEDQDHLIEQLRTEGVTCRRLLL
;
A
#
# COMPACT_ATOMS: atom_id res chain seq x y z
N MET A 1 -16.85 52.28 -14.76
CA MET A 1 -16.69 50.81 -14.81
C MET A 1 -16.10 50.34 -13.49
N ALA A 2 -16.90 49.77 -12.61
CA ALA A 2 -16.46 49.32 -11.29
C ALA A 2 -15.78 47.96 -11.38
N LYS A 3 -14.51 47.85 -10.97
CA LYS A 3 -13.77 46.59 -10.83
C LYS A 3 -14.43 45.73 -9.76
N ARG A 4 -14.99 44.60 -10.16
CA ARG A 4 -15.49 43.54 -9.29
C ARG A 4 -14.34 43.09 -8.40
N ARG A 5 -14.36 43.49 -7.11
CA ARG A 5 -13.46 42.91 -6.07
C ARG A 5 -13.82 41.44 -5.95
N THR A 6 -12.93 40.57 -6.38
CA THR A 6 -13.00 39.14 -6.06
C THR A 6 -12.87 39.00 -4.54
N ASN A 7 -13.96 38.61 -3.92
CA ASN A 7 -14.01 38.26 -2.51
C ASN A 7 -13.06 37.04 -2.33
N LYS A 8 -11.86 37.27 -1.82
CA LYS A 8 -10.99 36.21 -1.33
C LYS A 8 -11.69 35.60 -0.12
N GLN A 9 -12.51 34.57 -0.33
CA GLN A 9 -12.99 33.73 0.74
C GLN A 9 -11.77 33.27 1.54
N GLN A 10 -11.80 33.52 2.84
CA GLN A 10 -10.81 32.93 3.75
C GLN A 10 -10.79 31.41 3.50
N PRO A 11 -9.60 30.78 3.42
CA PRO A 11 -9.52 29.34 3.29
C PRO A 11 -10.29 28.69 4.43
N PRO A 12 -11.01 27.59 4.18
CA PRO A 12 -11.77 26.90 5.21
C PRO A 12 -10.84 26.54 6.37
N GLU A 13 -11.38 26.60 7.60
CA GLU A 13 -10.65 26.19 8.77
C GLU A 13 -10.55 24.66 8.78
N VAL A 14 -9.44 24.12 8.31
CA VAL A 14 -9.18 22.68 8.14
C VAL A 14 -7.94 22.28 8.94
N PRO A 15 -8.04 22.22 10.29
CA PRO A 15 -6.90 21.97 11.15
C PRO A 15 -6.27 20.58 10.91
N TYR A 16 -7.04 19.64 10.38
CA TYR A 16 -6.62 18.30 10.02
C TYR A 16 -5.87 18.21 8.67
N ILE A 17 -5.64 19.33 7.99
CA ILE A 17 -4.78 19.43 6.80
C ILE A 17 -3.53 20.21 7.18
N ALA A 18 -2.36 19.65 6.90
CA ALA A 18 -1.07 20.29 7.13
C ALA A 18 -1.04 21.70 6.50
N GLU A 19 -0.46 22.66 7.19
CA GLU A 19 -0.53 24.07 6.82
C GLU A 19 -0.12 24.34 5.36
N GLY A 20 0.97 23.76 4.90
CA GLY A 20 1.41 23.86 3.50
C GLY A 20 0.45 23.28 2.47
N LEU A 21 -0.48 22.41 2.87
CA LEU A 21 -1.48 21.81 1.99
C LEU A 21 -2.85 22.51 2.04
N ARG A 22 -3.11 23.38 3.00
CA ARG A 22 -4.41 24.09 3.13
C ARG A 22 -4.82 24.85 1.89
N PRO A 23 -3.90 25.48 1.13
CA PRO A 23 -4.27 26.13 -0.14
C PRO A 23 -4.84 25.18 -1.21
N LEU A 24 -4.57 23.87 -1.08
CA LEU A 24 -5.07 22.81 -1.96
C LEU A 24 -6.38 22.17 -1.46
N ALA A 25 -6.91 22.63 -0.33
CA ALA A 25 -8.13 22.09 0.26
C ALA A 25 -9.35 22.32 -0.66
N VAL A 26 -10.07 21.25 -0.91
CA VAL A 26 -11.33 21.28 -1.68
C VAL A 26 -12.39 20.47 -0.93
N PRO A 27 -13.69 20.79 -1.10
CA PRO A 27 -14.75 19.95 -0.57
C PRO A 27 -14.60 18.49 -1.04
N ILE A 28 -14.68 17.54 -0.12
CA ILE A 28 -14.44 16.12 -0.39
C ILE A 28 -15.39 15.57 -1.48
N GLY A 29 -16.61 16.07 -1.55
CA GLY A 29 -17.57 15.70 -2.59
C GLY A 29 -17.19 16.11 -4.02
N LYS A 30 -16.15 16.94 -4.21
CA LYS A 30 -15.62 17.28 -5.54
C LYS A 30 -14.64 16.24 -6.08
N VAL A 31 -14.27 15.24 -5.27
CA VAL A 31 -13.31 14.21 -5.63
C VAL A 31 -14.04 12.87 -5.66
N LYS A 32 -13.76 12.07 -6.68
CA LYS A 32 -14.41 10.77 -6.90
C LYS A 32 -13.36 9.66 -6.84
N ALA A 33 -13.67 8.59 -6.13
CA ALA A 33 -12.85 7.38 -6.20
C ALA A 33 -12.78 6.87 -7.66
N ASN A 34 -11.63 6.33 -8.04
CA ASN A 34 -11.45 5.79 -9.37
C ASN A 34 -12.02 4.36 -9.43
N PRO A 35 -13.06 4.10 -10.23
CA PRO A 35 -13.62 2.76 -10.37
C PRO A 35 -12.66 1.78 -11.06
N ARG A 36 -11.63 2.29 -11.75
CA ARG A 36 -10.55 1.51 -12.36
C ARG A 36 -9.29 1.48 -11.50
N ASN A 37 -9.44 1.68 -10.18
CA ASN A 37 -8.32 1.54 -9.27
C ASN A 37 -7.87 0.08 -9.23
N VAL A 38 -6.63 -0.18 -9.67
CA VAL A 38 -6.07 -1.54 -9.73
C VAL A 38 -5.63 -2.05 -8.35
N ARG A 39 -5.42 -1.15 -7.39
CA ARG A 39 -5.07 -1.52 -6.02
C ARG A 39 -6.36 -1.79 -5.22
N LEU A 40 -6.50 -3.02 -4.78
CA LEU A 40 -7.56 -3.40 -3.85
C LEU A 40 -7.14 -2.98 -2.43
N HIS A 41 -8.04 -2.30 -1.75
CA HIS A 41 -7.83 -1.90 -0.36
C HIS A 41 -8.69 -2.77 0.54
N ALA A 42 -8.03 -3.59 1.36
CA ALA A 42 -8.70 -4.32 2.42
C ALA A 42 -9.24 -3.35 3.50
N GLU A 43 -10.13 -3.83 4.35
CA GLU A 43 -10.66 -3.03 5.47
C GLU A 43 -9.53 -2.54 6.39
N ALA A 44 -8.54 -3.40 6.67
CA ALA A 44 -7.37 -3.07 7.47
C ALA A 44 -6.54 -1.90 6.87
N ASP A 45 -6.35 -1.87 5.53
CA ASP A 45 -5.66 -0.78 4.84
C ASP A 45 -6.35 0.58 5.07
N ILE A 46 -7.69 0.57 4.97
CA ILE A 46 -8.47 1.79 5.15
C ILE A 46 -8.44 2.23 6.62
N GLU A 47 -8.54 1.29 7.57
CA GLU A 47 -8.47 1.63 9.00
C GLU A 47 -7.07 2.12 9.39
N GLY A 48 -5.99 1.47 8.91
CA GLY A 48 -4.61 1.95 9.10
C GLY A 48 -4.41 3.35 8.55
N THR A 49 -4.93 3.61 7.33
CA THR A 49 -4.89 4.95 6.72
C THR A 49 -5.70 5.96 7.55
N ALA A 50 -6.88 5.56 8.06
CA ALA A 50 -7.71 6.42 8.90
C ALA A 50 -7.04 6.73 10.25
N ALA A 51 -6.38 5.74 10.87
CA ALA A 51 -5.60 5.95 12.08
C ALA A 51 -4.47 6.95 11.85
N SER A 52 -3.73 6.82 10.76
CA SER A 52 -2.69 7.77 10.37
C SER A 52 -3.23 9.19 10.13
N LEU A 53 -4.37 9.31 9.44
CA LEU A 53 -5.00 10.62 9.21
C LEU A 53 -5.54 11.23 10.50
N ARG A 54 -6.07 10.44 11.42
CA ARG A 54 -6.58 10.89 12.74
C ARG A 54 -5.44 11.44 13.59
N GLU A 55 -4.29 10.76 13.56
CA GLU A 55 -3.13 11.12 14.36
C GLU A 55 -2.37 12.32 13.81
N PHE A 56 -2.10 12.33 12.51
CA PHE A 56 -1.18 13.28 11.88
C PHE A 56 -1.87 14.29 10.96
N GLY A 57 -3.14 14.12 10.67
CA GLY A 57 -3.82 14.86 9.62
C GLY A 57 -3.31 14.49 8.22
N GLN A 58 -3.80 15.21 7.23
CA GLN A 58 -3.37 15.01 5.85
C GLN A 58 -2.03 15.72 5.57
N ARG A 59 -0.96 14.93 5.39
CA ARG A 59 0.40 15.39 5.08
C ARG A 59 0.83 15.14 3.63
N LYS A 60 0.09 14.29 2.90
CA LYS A 60 0.29 14.06 1.47
C LYS A 60 -1.02 14.39 0.73
N PRO A 61 -0.99 15.16 -0.37
CA PRO A 61 -2.21 15.46 -1.12
C PRO A 61 -2.74 14.21 -1.83
N ILE A 62 -4.01 14.23 -2.19
CA ILE A 62 -4.60 13.32 -3.17
C ILE A 62 -4.27 13.88 -4.55
N VAL A 63 -3.88 13.02 -5.50
CA VAL A 63 -3.72 13.40 -6.90
C VAL A 63 -4.96 12.98 -7.66
N ALA A 64 -5.59 13.93 -8.36
CA ALA A 64 -6.83 13.68 -9.09
C ALA A 64 -6.84 14.37 -10.46
N HIS A 65 -7.50 13.73 -11.42
CA HIS A 65 -7.61 14.26 -12.76
C HIS A 65 -8.62 15.42 -12.81
N ARG A 66 -8.20 16.56 -13.38
CA ARG A 66 -8.95 17.82 -13.34
C ARG A 66 -10.34 17.75 -13.98
N LYS A 67 -10.48 17.08 -15.13
CA LYS A 67 -11.76 17.00 -15.86
C LYS A 67 -12.69 15.95 -15.27
N THR A 68 -12.20 14.73 -15.02
CA THR A 68 -13.03 13.61 -14.57
C THR A 68 -13.28 13.63 -13.07
N ARG A 69 -12.44 14.33 -12.29
CA ARG A 69 -12.44 14.35 -10.83
C ARG A 69 -12.07 13.01 -10.20
N LEU A 70 -11.60 12.04 -10.98
CA LEU A 70 -11.18 10.72 -10.51
C LEU A 70 -9.81 10.80 -9.84
N VAL A 71 -9.69 10.10 -8.72
CA VAL A 71 -8.42 9.94 -8.00
C VAL A 71 -7.47 9.06 -8.80
N LEU A 72 -6.25 9.51 -8.99
CA LEU A 72 -5.16 8.76 -9.60
C LEU A 72 -4.25 8.15 -8.53
N ALA A 73 -3.99 8.91 -7.45
CA ALA A 73 -3.23 8.43 -6.29
C ALA A 73 -3.88 8.89 -4.98
N GLY A 74 -4.03 7.96 -4.03
CA GLY A 74 -4.62 8.21 -2.71
C GLY A 74 -6.09 7.83 -2.58
N ASN A 75 -6.56 6.78 -3.27
CA ASN A 75 -7.93 6.25 -3.11
C ASN A 75 -8.22 5.82 -1.66
N ALA A 76 -7.30 5.09 -1.00
CA ALA A 76 -7.44 4.75 0.43
C ALA A 76 -7.55 6.01 1.31
N ARG A 77 -6.74 7.04 1.02
CA ARG A 77 -6.78 8.31 1.76
C ARG A 77 -8.11 9.03 1.60
N LEU A 78 -8.70 9.03 0.39
CA LEU A 78 -10.02 9.60 0.16
C LEU A 78 -11.09 8.85 0.96
N GLU A 79 -11.04 7.53 0.96
CA GLU A 79 -12.01 6.70 1.68
C GLU A 79 -11.89 6.85 3.19
N ALA A 80 -10.66 6.81 3.72
CA ALA A 80 -10.37 7.06 5.12
C ALA A 80 -10.85 8.45 5.59
N ALA A 81 -10.61 9.49 4.78
CA ALA A 81 -11.09 10.84 5.08
C ALA A 81 -12.63 10.92 5.13
N LYS A 82 -13.34 10.19 4.25
CA LYS A 82 -14.81 10.09 4.31
C LYS A 82 -15.29 9.39 5.60
N ARG A 83 -14.64 8.29 6.00
CA ARG A 83 -14.96 7.58 7.26
C ARG A 83 -14.73 8.45 8.48
N LEU A 84 -13.74 9.33 8.43
CA LEU A 84 -13.47 10.32 9.48
C LEU A 84 -14.44 11.50 9.47
N GLY A 85 -15.37 11.57 8.51
CA GLY A 85 -16.33 12.66 8.38
C GLY A 85 -15.70 13.99 7.94
N TRP A 86 -14.56 13.96 7.26
CA TRP A 86 -13.90 15.18 6.80
C TRP A 86 -14.70 15.85 5.68
N GLU A 87 -14.86 17.15 5.78
CA GLU A 87 -15.55 17.95 4.74
C GLU A 87 -14.63 18.35 3.59
N HIS A 88 -13.32 18.44 3.84
CA HIS A 88 -12.33 18.89 2.87
C HIS A 88 -11.13 17.93 2.84
N VAL A 89 -10.48 17.87 1.68
CA VAL A 89 -9.21 17.17 1.45
C VAL A 89 -8.31 18.01 0.57
N ALA A 90 -7.00 17.94 0.80
CA ALA A 90 -6.01 18.59 -0.07
C ALA A 90 -5.79 17.77 -1.33
N VAL A 91 -5.91 18.42 -2.50
CA VAL A 91 -5.87 17.77 -3.81
C VAL A 91 -4.97 18.52 -4.78
N VAL A 92 -4.09 17.79 -5.44
CA VAL A 92 -3.36 18.26 -6.62
C VAL A 92 -4.14 17.82 -7.86
N TRP A 93 -4.49 18.80 -8.70
CA TRP A 93 -5.22 18.58 -9.93
C TRP A 93 -4.26 18.47 -11.11
N VAL A 94 -4.25 17.32 -11.78
CA VAL A 94 -3.48 17.08 -13.00
C VAL A 94 -4.37 17.03 -14.23
N ALA A 95 -3.81 17.19 -15.41
CA ALA A 95 -4.54 17.27 -16.68
C ALA A 95 -3.95 16.32 -17.73
N ASP A 96 -3.43 15.18 -17.29
CA ASP A 96 -2.85 14.17 -18.16
C ASP A 96 -3.89 13.64 -19.16
N ASP A 97 -3.41 13.05 -20.24
CA ASP A 97 -4.28 12.26 -21.12
C ASP A 97 -4.69 10.95 -20.40
N PRO A 98 -5.68 10.20 -20.91
CA PRO A 98 -6.14 8.98 -20.23
C PRO A 98 -5.05 7.95 -20.00
N SER A 99 -4.12 7.76 -20.95
CA SER A 99 -3.03 6.80 -20.86
C SER A 99 -2.00 7.24 -19.80
N GLY A 100 -1.64 8.52 -19.79
CA GLY A 100 -0.72 9.09 -18.80
C GLY A 100 -1.31 9.03 -17.38
N ALA A 101 -2.60 9.27 -17.22
CA ALA A 101 -3.27 9.16 -15.94
C ALA A 101 -3.28 7.72 -15.39
N GLU A 102 -3.53 6.73 -16.25
CA GLU A 102 -3.48 5.31 -15.88
C GLU A 102 -2.05 4.86 -15.56
N ALA A 103 -1.09 5.24 -16.39
CA ALA A 103 0.33 4.94 -16.16
C ALA A 103 0.83 5.53 -14.83
N TYR A 104 0.47 6.78 -14.54
CA TYR A 104 0.81 7.40 -13.26
C TYR A 104 0.20 6.64 -12.06
N ALA A 105 -1.08 6.24 -12.15
CA ALA A 105 -1.73 5.52 -11.07
C ALA A 105 -1.05 4.15 -10.80
N ILE A 106 -0.60 3.47 -11.84
CA ILE A 106 0.16 2.20 -11.70
C ILE A 106 1.54 2.47 -11.10
N ALA A 107 2.27 3.47 -11.62
CA ALA A 107 3.61 3.79 -11.17
C ALA A 107 3.66 4.22 -9.69
N ASP A 108 2.71 5.07 -9.25
CA ASP A 108 2.60 5.52 -7.85
C ASP A 108 2.43 4.34 -6.87
N ASN A 109 1.61 3.35 -7.24
CA ASN A 109 1.44 2.14 -6.44
C ASN A 109 2.70 1.26 -6.47
N ARG A 110 3.25 0.99 -7.67
CA ARG A 110 4.38 0.07 -7.83
C ARG A 110 5.66 0.58 -7.17
N THR A 111 5.95 1.87 -7.25
CA THR A 111 7.13 2.44 -6.59
C THR A 111 7.11 2.30 -5.07
N ALA A 112 5.94 2.29 -4.45
CA ALA A 112 5.81 2.04 -3.01
C ALA A 112 6.07 0.56 -2.64
N GLU A 113 5.88 -0.36 -3.58
CA GLU A 113 6.09 -1.80 -3.38
C GLU A 113 7.52 -2.26 -3.64
N LEU A 114 8.33 -1.44 -4.33
CA LEU A 114 9.73 -1.77 -4.67
C LEU A 114 10.72 -1.55 -3.53
N ALA A 115 10.28 -0.92 -2.44
CA ALA A 115 11.14 -0.64 -1.30
C ALA A 115 10.85 -1.66 -0.19
N ASP A 116 11.91 -2.23 0.36
CA ASP A 116 11.85 -3.11 1.51
C ASP A 116 12.06 -2.37 2.82
N TRP A 117 11.71 -3.01 3.93
CA TRP A 117 11.93 -2.51 5.26
C TRP A 117 13.24 -3.09 5.83
N ASP A 118 14.04 -2.24 6.43
CA ASP A 118 15.06 -2.68 7.39
C ASP A 118 14.31 -3.16 8.65
N ALA A 119 14.18 -4.47 8.76
CA ALA A 119 13.35 -5.09 9.80
C ALA A 119 13.90 -4.83 11.22
N GLU A 120 15.22 -4.79 11.39
CA GLU A 120 15.86 -4.54 12.68
C GLU A 120 15.63 -3.09 13.12
N LEU A 121 15.90 -2.14 12.25
CA LEU A 121 15.66 -0.73 12.52
C LEU A 121 14.17 -0.43 12.73
N LEU A 122 13.29 -1.06 11.94
CA LEU A 122 11.85 -0.92 12.10
C LEU A 122 11.40 -1.42 13.48
N ALA A 123 11.91 -2.57 13.94
CA ALA A 123 11.57 -3.13 15.25
C ALA A 123 11.97 -2.18 16.38
N GLN A 124 13.18 -1.61 16.31
CA GLN A 124 13.67 -0.63 17.29
C GLN A 124 12.75 0.60 17.33
N LEU A 125 12.46 1.21 16.17
CA LEU A 125 11.62 2.41 16.09
C LEU A 125 10.17 2.14 16.55
N VAL A 126 9.61 0.97 16.21
CA VAL A 126 8.27 0.57 16.69
C VAL A 126 8.26 0.43 18.20
N ALA A 127 9.29 -0.17 18.81
CA ALA A 127 9.39 -0.31 20.26
C ALA A 127 9.46 1.06 20.96
N GLU A 128 10.22 2.03 20.41
CA GLU A 128 10.34 3.38 20.97
C GLU A 128 9.01 4.15 21.01
N ILE A 129 8.15 3.97 19.99
CA ILE A 129 6.90 4.74 19.87
C ILE A 129 5.66 3.98 20.34
N ALA A 130 5.79 2.67 20.64
CA ALA A 130 4.64 1.81 20.93
C ALA A 130 3.79 2.26 22.13
N ASP A 131 4.44 2.73 23.18
CA ASP A 131 3.77 3.17 24.41
C ASP A 131 3.05 4.51 24.22
N GLU A 132 3.62 5.39 23.39
CA GLU A 132 3.04 6.70 23.12
C GLU A 132 1.91 6.64 22.10
N ARG A 133 1.96 5.66 21.17
CA ARG A 133 1.07 5.57 20.01
C ARG A 133 0.45 4.18 19.79
N PRO A 134 -0.08 3.53 20.84
CA PRO A 134 -0.52 2.14 20.78
C PRO A 134 -1.64 1.89 19.74
N ARG A 135 -2.52 2.87 19.54
CA ARG A 135 -3.63 2.77 18.57
C ARG A 135 -3.13 2.80 17.13
N LEU A 136 -2.12 3.63 16.84
CA LEU A 136 -1.53 3.73 15.51
C LEU A 136 -0.77 2.44 15.18
N ILE A 137 0.05 1.94 16.11
CA ILE A 137 0.81 0.71 15.96
C ILE A 137 -0.11 -0.48 15.69
N GLY A 138 -1.22 -0.60 16.44
CA GLY A 138 -2.21 -1.65 16.23
C GLY A 138 -2.94 -1.54 14.88
N ALA A 139 -3.38 -0.34 14.51
CA ALA A 139 -4.11 -0.13 13.26
C ALA A 139 -3.25 -0.32 11.99
N LEU A 140 -1.93 -0.18 12.11
CA LEU A 140 -0.97 -0.45 11.03
C LEU A 140 -0.39 -1.88 11.08
N GLU A 141 -0.85 -2.71 12.04
CA GLU A 141 -0.39 -4.11 12.23
C GLU A 141 1.15 -4.24 12.31
N LEU A 142 1.83 -3.18 12.79
CA LEU A 142 3.30 -3.13 12.77
C LEU A 142 3.93 -4.19 13.67
N ARG A 143 3.26 -4.62 14.75
CA ARG A 143 3.76 -5.71 15.59
C ARG A 143 3.70 -7.05 14.88
N ASP A 144 2.60 -7.32 14.17
CA ASP A 144 2.41 -8.56 13.44
C ASP A 144 3.37 -8.65 12.25
N MET A 145 3.63 -7.53 11.60
CA MET A 145 4.64 -7.42 10.53
C MET A 145 6.06 -7.78 11.03
N LEU A 146 6.41 -7.42 12.27
CA LEU A 146 7.72 -7.73 12.85
C LEU A 146 7.83 -9.17 13.36
N THR A 147 6.71 -9.84 13.65
CA THR A 147 6.67 -11.24 14.12
C THR A 147 6.40 -12.23 12.98
N ALA A 148 5.97 -11.76 11.82
CA ALA A 148 5.81 -12.61 10.64
C ALA A 148 7.19 -13.14 10.23
N PRO A 149 7.32 -14.46 9.94
CA PRO A 149 8.55 -14.98 9.36
C PRO A 149 8.81 -14.23 8.05
N ALA A 150 10.04 -13.74 7.86
CA ALA A 150 10.44 -13.05 6.65
C ALA A 150 10.00 -13.91 5.45
N SER A 151 9.10 -13.38 4.62
CA SER A 151 8.77 -13.98 3.34
C SER A 151 10.04 -13.91 2.50
N GLY A 152 10.71 -15.06 2.37
CA GLY A 152 12.03 -15.14 1.78
C GLY A 152 12.04 -14.58 0.35
N ASP A 153 12.88 -13.57 0.18
CA ASP A 153 13.44 -13.25 -1.12
C ASP A 153 14.77 -14.02 -1.22
N ASP A 154 14.81 -15.01 -2.10
CA ASP A 154 16.01 -15.83 -2.35
C ASP A 154 17.00 -15.02 -3.20
N GLY A 155 17.69 -14.06 -2.58
CA GLY A 155 18.93 -13.49 -3.10
C GLY A 155 20.14 -14.24 -2.51
N PRO A 156 21.30 -14.37 -3.23
CA PRO A 156 22.40 -15.23 -2.80
C PRO A 156 23.07 -14.68 -1.54
N GLU A 157 23.00 -15.45 -0.45
CA GLU A 157 23.69 -15.19 0.82
C GLU A 157 25.21 -15.27 0.68
N ALA A 158 25.89 -14.26 1.22
CA ALA A 158 27.31 -14.31 1.53
C ALA A 158 27.51 -14.81 2.96
N ASP A 159 28.31 -15.86 3.08
CA ASP A 159 28.81 -16.58 4.23
C ASP A 159 29.00 -15.80 5.54
N SER A 160 28.36 -16.24 6.64
CA SER A 160 28.98 -16.20 7.98
C SER A 160 28.35 -17.22 8.92
N ALA A 161 29.18 -17.92 9.64
CA ALA A 161 29.07 -19.22 10.28
C ALA A 161 28.20 -19.38 11.54
N ALA A 162 27.62 -20.59 11.62
CA ALA A 162 27.34 -21.42 12.78
C ALA A 162 26.26 -21.00 13.80
N ASP A 163 25.03 -21.59 13.69
CA ASP A 163 24.54 -22.54 14.69
C ASP A 163 23.30 -23.29 14.11
N GLN A 164 23.20 -24.57 14.40
CA GLN A 164 22.27 -25.63 14.02
C GLN A 164 21.07 -25.25 13.13
N ALA A 165 21.30 -25.14 11.83
CA ALA A 165 20.28 -24.90 10.83
C ALA A 165 19.52 -26.19 10.47
N VAL A 166 18.19 -26.15 10.52
CA VAL A 166 17.36 -27.07 9.74
C VAL A 166 17.80 -26.93 8.27
N PRO A 167 18.13 -28.03 7.57
CA PRO A 167 18.61 -27.91 6.20
C PRO A 167 17.58 -27.25 5.31
N PRO A 168 17.98 -26.33 4.41
CA PRO A 168 17.06 -25.62 3.53
C PRO A 168 16.29 -26.62 2.67
N THR A 169 14.97 -26.50 2.63
CA THR A 169 14.12 -27.34 1.79
C THR A 169 13.97 -26.64 0.43
N TYR A 170 14.52 -27.25 -0.60
CA TYR A 170 14.37 -26.76 -1.98
C TYR A 170 13.16 -27.42 -2.63
N GLU A 171 12.26 -26.66 -3.21
CA GLU A 171 11.11 -27.16 -3.97
C GLU A 171 11.30 -26.81 -5.47
N VAL A 172 11.03 -27.78 -6.34
CA VAL A 172 11.03 -27.58 -7.80
C VAL A 172 9.60 -27.81 -8.29
N ILE A 173 9.08 -26.83 -9.05
CA ILE A 173 7.76 -26.93 -9.68
C ILE A 173 7.98 -27.35 -11.13
N VAL A 174 7.39 -28.48 -11.51
CA VAL A 174 7.45 -29.01 -12.89
C VAL A 174 6.06 -28.91 -13.49
N GLY A 175 5.96 -28.22 -14.65
CA GLY A 175 4.75 -28.18 -15.44
C GLY A 175 4.57 -29.48 -16.23
N CYS A 176 3.35 -30.05 -16.20
CA CYS A 176 2.98 -31.26 -16.97
C CYS A 176 1.86 -30.90 -17.95
N ASP A 177 1.82 -31.55 -19.10
CA ASP A 177 0.84 -31.28 -20.15
C ASP A 177 -0.56 -31.85 -19.83
N GLY A 178 -0.67 -32.74 -18.82
CA GLY A 178 -1.93 -33.32 -18.38
C GLY A 178 -1.84 -34.17 -17.12
N PRO A 179 -2.99 -34.65 -16.60
CA PRO A 179 -3.03 -35.45 -15.39
C PRO A 179 -2.27 -36.77 -15.48
N GLU A 180 -2.31 -37.42 -16.63
CA GLU A 180 -1.61 -38.70 -16.88
C GLU A 180 -0.09 -38.52 -16.87
N ASP A 181 0.38 -37.44 -17.45
CA ASP A 181 1.78 -37.05 -17.49
C ASP A 181 2.31 -36.70 -16.09
N GLN A 182 1.48 -36.01 -15.32
CA GLN A 182 1.78 -35.69 -13.92
C GLN A 182 1.88 -36.96 -13.06
N ASP A 183 0.96 -37.93 -13.23
CA ASP A 183 0.99 -39.19 -12.49
C ASP A 183 2.23 -40.02 -12.82
N HIS A 184 2.58 -40.10 -14.08
CA HIS A 184 3.78 -40.80 -14.52
C HIS A 184 5.08 -40.19 -13.96
N LEU A 185 5.18 -38.86 -14.00
CA LEU A 185 6.32 -38.13 -13.45
C LEU A 185 6.45 -38.31 -11.94
N ILE A 186 5.35 -38.24 -11.21
CA ILE A 186 5.32 -38.46 -9.74
C ILE A 186 5.79 -39.86 -9.40
N GLU A 187 5.35 -40.89 -10.14
CA GLU A 187 5.76 -42.28 -9.92
C GLU A 187 7.24 -42.48 -10.19
N GLN A 188 7.75 -41.91 -11.28
CA GLN A 188 9.17 -41.94 -11.61
C GLN A 188 10.03 -41.30 -10.52
N LEU A 189 9.71 -40.09 -10.08
CA LEU A 189 10.47 -39.37 -9.05
C LEU A 189 10.43 -40.07 -7.68
N ARG A 190 9.30 -40.70 -7.35
CA ARG A 190 9.18 -41.49 -6.11
C ARG A 190 10.09 -42.72 -6.12
N THR A 191 10.26 -43.36 -7.26
CA THR A 191 11.21 -44.50 -7.37
C THR A 191 12.64 -44.07 -7.18
N GLU A 192 12.95 -42.79 -7.48
CA GLU A 192 14.26 -42.17 -7.23
C GLU A 192 14.42 -41.61 -5.80
N GLY A 193 13.40 -41.75 -4.94
CA GLY A 193 13.44 -41.31 -3.55
C GLY A 193 13.06 -39.85 -3.33
N VAL A 194 12.51 -39.18 -4.33
CA VAL A 194 12.08 -37.78 -4.25
C VAL A 194 10.66 -37.68 -3.67
N THR A 195 10.46 -36.81 -2.70
CA THR A 195 9.13 -36.52 -2.15
C THR A 195 8.38 -35.58 -3.07
N CYS A 196 7.24 -36.03 -3.60
CA CYS A 196 6.42 -35.24 -4.55
C CYS A 196 5.02 -34.99 -3.99
N ARG A 197 4.48 -33.78 -4.24
CA ARG A 197 3.08 -33.42 -3.99
C ARG A 197 2.46 -32.81 -5.25
N ARG A 198 1.13 -33.01 -5.44
CA ARG A 198 0.41 -32.35 -6.51
C ARG A 198 0.11 -30.91 -6.13
N LEU A 199 0.36 -29.99 -7.05
CA LEU A 199 -0.10 -28.61 -6.99
C LEU A 199 -1.16 -28.44 -8.11
N LEU A 200 -2.39 -28.07 -7.74
CA LEU A 200 -3.42 -27.65 -8.69
C LEU A 200 -3.41 -26.13 -8.72
N LEU A 201 -3.06 -25.54 -9.85
CA LEU A 201 -3.07 -24.11 -10.11
C LEU A 201 -4.38 -23.69 -10.76
#